data_85b50a5fe6713e00ca74ef5ba8fb7245
#
_entry.id   85b50a5fe6713e00ca74ef5ba8fb7245
#
_cell.length_a   1.000
_cell.length_b   1.000
_cell.length_c   1.000
_cell.angle_alpha   90.00
_cell.angle_beta   90.00
_cell.angle_gamma   90.00
#
_symmetry.space_group_name_H-M   'P 1'
#
loop_
_entity.id
_entity.type
_entity.pdbx_description
1 polymer ?
#
loop_
_entity_poly.entity_id
_entity_poly.type
_entity_poly.pdbx_seq_one_letter_code
_entity_poly.pdbx_strand_id
1 'polypeptide(L)'
;MNKIEKSLFPITLLFLLVFSCSSNIDKEVPTTTPEPEIYLPSLSETIEYVSPSVVAINISTVALDRFFIPRIRSADGSGVIISEDGYIVTNDHVIKDAREISVILNDESVYQGKIIGRVPYSDIALIKIDTEQELVPIEFSSSKELKVGDWVIALGNAFGLAGTPTVTAGIVSAKERVIETEDDRTLTDMIQTDAAINEGNSGGPLVNLSGKLVGLNSTIMRGAEGIGFAISSDLVLRYINDLLEFGEVQIPRDGIEGRTLDPNFINTLCEVGYNLCELDENFKGVAILEIATDSPAVKSGLLPGDIIISIENKPVRSYGEYISWTYNFRPGDTIRLNIIRGQEEIEVSLVLDKN
;
A
#
# COMPACT_ATOMS: atom_id res chain seq x y z
N MET A 1 -86.92 -4.79 -32.76
CA MET A 1 -87.54 -5.45 -33.93
C MET A 1 -86.52 -6.44 -34.47
N ASN A 2 -86.98 -7.68 -34.61
CA ASN A 2 -86.40 -8.84 -35.32
C ASN A 2 -85.21 -9.57 -34.67
N LYS A 3 -85.57 -10.68 -34.12
CA LYS A 3 -85.79 -12.09 -34.47
C LYS A 3 -84.50 -12.89 -34.53
N ILE A 4 -84.21 -13.67 -33.49
CA ILE A 4 -84.38 -15.15 -33.31
C ILE A 4 -84.06 -15.95 -34.56
N GLU A 5 -83.05 -16.79 -34.54
CA GLU A 5 -83.17 -18.16 -35.02
C GLU A 5 -82.15 -19.08 -34.30
N LYS A 6 -82.74 -20.14 -33.71
CA LYS A 6 -82.10 -21.30 -33.11
C LYS A 6 -81.78 -22.31 -34.21
N SER A 7 -80.56 -22.88 -34.22
CA SER A 7 -80.30 -24.10 -34.94
C SER A 7 -79.67 -25.11 -33.98
N LEU A 8 -80.44 -26.15 -33.71
CA LEU A 8 -80.04 -27.43 -33.10
C LEU A 8 -79.25 -28.25 -34.13
N PHE A 9 -78.10 -28.79 -33.74
CA PHE A 9 -77.59 -29.98 -34.43
C PHE A 9 -76.99 -30.95 -33.38
N PRO A 10 -77.05 -32.27 -33.67
CA PRO A 10 -77.15 -33.33 -32.68
C PRO A 10 -75.76 -33.82 -32.22
N ILE A 11 -75.81 -34.32 -30.99
CA ILE A 11 -74.72 -34.99 -30.29
C ILE A 11 -74.44 -36.34 -30.97
N THR A 12 -73.22 -36.51 -31.54
CA THR A 12 -72.71 -37.81 -31.91
C THR A 12 -71.64 -38.24 -30.88
N LEU A 13 -72.04 -39.22 -30.07
CA LEU A 13 -71.20 -39.85 -29.06
C LEU A 13 -70.16 -40.75 -29.71
N LEU A 14 -68.91 -40.36 -29.75
CA LEU A 14 -67.83 -41.19 -30.21
C LEU A 14 -67.05 -41.72 -29.00
N PHE A 15 -67.16 -42.99 -28.71
CA PHE A 15 -66.40 -43.75 -27.72
C PHE A 15 -64.97 -43.93 -28.27
N LEU A 16 -63.99 -43.20 -27.72
CA LEU A 16 -62.59 -43.45 -27.92
C LEU A 16 -62.04 -44.31 -26.79
N LEU A 17 -61.71 -45.54 -27.10
CA LEU A 17 -60.94 -46.44 -26.25
C LEU A 17 -59.53 -45.86 -26.07
N VAL A 18 -59.26 -45.42 -24.89
CA VAL A 18 -57.87 -45.00 -24.50
C VAL A 18 -57.08 -46.27 -24.06
N PHE A 19 -56.23 -46.72 -24.94
CA PHE A 19 -55.17 -47.69 -24.54
C PHE A 19 -54.16 -46.97 -23.62
N SER A 20 -54.19 -47.32 -22.36
CA SER A 20 -53.18 -46.89 -21.41
C SER A 20 -51.90 -47.69 -21.63
N CYS A 21 -50.95 -47.11 -22.33
CA CYS A 21 -49.57 -47.63 -22.37
C CYS A 21 -48.80 -47.01 -21.20
N SER A 22 -48.68 -47.78 -20.11
CA SER A 22 -47.84 -47.41 -18.98
C SER A 22 -46.38 -47.67 -19.37
N SER A 23 -45.67 -46.66 -19.89
CA SER A 23 -44.22 -46.66 -19.99
C SER A 23 -43.65 -46.08 -18.70
N ASN A 24 -43.11 -46.92 -17.83
CA ASN A 24 -42.23 -46.51 -16.76
C ASN A 24 -40.99 -45.84 -17.41
N ILE A 25 -41.02 -44.53 -17.51
CA ILE A 25 -39.83 -43.75 -17.75
C ILE A 25 -39.19 -43.54 -16.39
N ASP A 26 -38.21 -44.37 -16.04
CA ASP A 26 -37.24 -44.03 -14.97
C ASP A 26 -36.62 -42.70 -15.35
N LYS A 27 -37.17 -41.62 -14.79
CA LYS A 27 -36.48 -40.33 -14.80
C LYS A 27 -35.26 -40.48 -13.90
N GLU A 28 -34.10 -40.76 -14.51
CA GLU A 28 -32.83 -40.45 -13.87
C GLU A 28 -32.89 -38.98 -13.44
N VAL A 29 -33.01 -38.75 -12.13
CA VAL A 29 -32.79 -37.44 -11.52
C VAL A 29 -31.32 -37.11 -11.84
N PRO A 30 -31.03 -36.05 -12.58
CA PRO A 30 -29.65 -35.66 -12.79
C PRO A 30 -29.06 -35.44 -11.39
N THR A 31 -28.05 -36.22 -11.06
CA THR A 31 -27.20 -35.98 -9.90
C THR A 31 -26.56 -34.61 -10.14
N THR A 32 -27.14 -33.57 -9.53
CA THR A 32 -26.51 -32.27 -9.46
C THR A 32 -25.21 -32.50 -8.70
N THR A 33 -24.06 -32.43 -9.42
CA THR A 33 -22.78 -32.25 -8.77
C THR A 33 -22.94 -31.06 -7.83
N PRO A 34 -22.63 -31.19 -6.55
CA PRO A 34 -22.70 -30.05 -5.65
C PRO A 34 -21.86 -28.93 -6.26
N GLU A 35 -22.45 -27.77 -6.49
CA GLU A 35 -21.69 -26.57 -6.82
C GLU A 35 -20.65 -26.41 -5.71
N PRO A 36 -19.40 -26.07 -6.06
CA PRO A 36 -18.42 -25.81 -5.05
C PRO A 36 -18.94 -24.67 -4.16
N GLU A 37 -19.23 -24.98 -2.89
CA GLU A 37 -19.52 -23.95 -1.90
C GLU A 37 -18.29 -23.03 -1.85
N ILE A 38 -18.43 -21.82 -2.39
CA ILE A 38 -17.41 -20.78 -2.22
C ILE A 38 -17.50 -20.35 -0.76
N TYR A 39 -16.66 -20.95 0.07
CA TYR A 39 -16.51 -20.56 1.46
C TYR A 39 -15.72 -19.26 1.50
N LEU A 40 -16.41 -18.13 1.64
CA LEU A 40 -15.76 -16.86 1.99
C LEU A 40 -15.43 -16.92 3.48
N PRO A 41 -14.14 -16.75 3.86
CA PRO A 41 -13.76 -16.73 5.27
C PRO A 41 -14.53 -15.64 6.01
N SER A 42 -14.85 -15.89 7.26
CA SER A 42 -15.55 -14.93 8.11
C SER A 42 -14.61 -13.76 8.42
N LEU A 43 -14.89 -12.59 7.86
CA LEU A 43 -14.13 -11.36 8.18
C LEU A 43 -14.21 -11.04 9.68
N SER A 44 -15.30 -11.40 10.35
CA SER A 44 -15.50 -11.15 11.77
C SER A 44 -14.44 -11.82 12.65
N GLU A 45 -14.10 -13.09 12.36
CA GLU A 45 -13.08 -13.81 13.11
C GLU A 45 -11.70 -13.18 12.93
N THR A 46 -11.36 -12.78 11.72
CA THR A 46 -10.11 -12.08 11.43
C THR A 46 -10.05 -10.72 12.16
N ILE A 47 -11.16 -9.98 12.17
CA ILE A 47 -11.25 -8.68 12.85
C ILE A 47 -11.09 -8.85 14.37
N GLU A 48 -11.77 -9.82 14.99
CA GLU A 48 -11.62 -10.13 16.41
C GLU A 48 -10.19 -10.49 16.77
N TYR A 49 -9.53 -11.27 15.95
CA TYR A 49 -8.12 -11.68 16.13
C TYR A 49 -7.15 -10.51 16.06
N VAL A 50 -7.35 -9.56 15.11
CA VAL A 50 -6.44 -8.45 14.87
C VAL A 50 -6.71 -7.25 15.79
N SER A 51 -7.95 -7.03 16.21
CA SER A 51 -8.36 -5.84 16.97
C SER A 51 -7.49 -5.54 18.20
N PRO A 52 -7.04 -6.51 19.00
CA PRO A 52 -6.16 -6.22 20.14
C PRO A 52 -4.80 -5.61 19.76
N SER A 53 -4.35 -5.80 18.53
CA SER A 53 -3.07 -5.25 18.03
C SER A 53 -3.21 -3.83 17.47
N VAL A 54 -4.45 -3.30 17.34
CA VAL A 54 -4.70 -1.98 16.76
C VAL A 54 -4.91 -0.95 17.87
N VAL A 55 -4.18 0.16 17.79
CA VAL A 55 -4.27 1.23 18.79
C VAL A 55 -4.69 2.55 18.15
N ALA A 56 -5.33 3.41 18.96
CA ALA A 56 -5.49 4.82 18.59
C ALA A 56 -4.26 5.61 19.03
N ILE A 57 -3.86 6.56 18.21
CA ILE A 57 -2.78 7.50 18.51
C ILE A 57 -3.34 8.90 18.46
N ASN A 58 -3.32 9.57 19.60
CA ASN A 58 -3.72 10.96 19.72
C ASN A 58 -2.49 11.79 19.99
N ILE A 59 -2.30 12.86 19.21
CA ILE A 59 -1.19 13.79 19.41
C ILE A 59 -1.70 15.16 19.82
N SER A 60 -0.94 15.86 20.64
CA SER A 60 -1.09 17.28 20.86
C SER A 60 0.01 18.05 20.16
N THR A 61 -0.38 19.08 19.40
CA THR A 61 0.53 19.99 18.70
C THR A 61 0.25 21.42 19.12
N VAL A 62 1.23 22.31 18.95
CA VAL A 62 1.05 23.74 19.14
C VAL A 62 1.10 24.44 17.80
N ALA A 63 0.00 25.02 17.37
CA ALA A 63 -0.06 25.83 16.15
C ALA A 63 -0.39 27.29 16.50
N LEU A 64 0.18 28.23 15.74
CA LEU A 64 -0.19 29.62 15.86
C LEU A 64 -1.53 29.86 15.15
N ASP A 65 -2.45 30.54 15.83
CA ASP A 65 -3.67 31.02 15.20
C ASP A 65 -3.37 32.25 14.28
N ARG A 66 -4.39 32.76 13.60
CA ARG A 66 -4.28 33.94 12.73
C ARG A 66 -3.77 35.22 13.42
N PHE A 67 -3.73 35.22 14.76
CA PHE A 67 -3.20 36.30 15.57
C PHE A 67 -1.85 35.98 16.18
N PHE A 68 -1.17 34.92 15.71
CA PHE A 68 0.11 34.42 16.23
C PHE A 68 0.03 33.97 17.70
N ILE A 69 -1.17 33.63 18.20
CA ILE A 69 -1.35 33.08 19.54
C ILE A 69 -1.22 31.56 19.48
N PRO A 70 -0.35 30.95 20.31
CA PRO A 70 -0.22 29.49 20.37
C PRO A 70 -1.54 28.84 20.81
N ARG A 71 -2.00 27.86 20.04
CA ARG A 71 -3.16 27.03 20.32
C ARG A 71 -2.74 25.56 20.30
N ILE A 72 -3.22 24.82 21.28
CA ILE A 72 -3.10 23.36 21.27
C ILE A 72 -4.13 22.83 20.27
N ARG A 73 -3.68 21.98 19.37
CA ARG A 73 -4.51 21.21 18.44
C ARG A 73 -4.28 19.74 18.70
N SER A 74 -5.30 18.95 18.56
CA SER A 74 -5.21 17.49 18.55
C SER A 74 -5.32 16.98 17.13
N ALA A 75 -4.62 15.91 16.83
CA ALA A 75 -4.80 15.11 15.64
C ALA A 75 -4.78 13.64 16.04
N ASP A 76 -5.49 12.86 15.27
CA ASP A 76 -5.73 11.44 15.56
C ASP A 76 -5.24 10.57 14.41
N GLY A 77 -4.79 9.38 14.74
CA GLY A 77 -4.41 8.34 13.80
C GLY A 77 -4.44 6.98 14.47
N SER A 78 -3.89 6.00 13.80
CA SER A 78 -3.82 4.63 14.28
C SER A 78 -2.39 4.16 14.40
N GLY A 79 -2.19 3.06 15.09
CA GLY A 79 -0.92 2.34 15.17
C GLY A 79 -1.15 0.84 15.30
N VAL A 80 -0.07 0.09 15.16
CA VAL A 80 -0.07 -1.37 15.21
C VAL A 80 0.97 -1.82 16.23
N ILE A 81 0.56 -2.60 17.23
CA ILE A 81 1.47 -3.25 18.19
C ILE A 81 2.24 -4.33 17.45
N ILE A 82 3.58 -4.27 17.53
CA ILE A 82 4.47 -5.21 16.85
C ILE A 82 5.32 -6.06 17.80
N SER A 83 5.23 -5.80 19.11
CA SER A 83 5.92 -6.58 20.14
C SER A 83 5.17 -6.57 21.48
N GLU A 84 5.34 -7.63 22.26
CA GLU A 84 4.75 -7.78 23.59
C GLU A 84 5.25 -6.73 24.58
N ASP A 85 6.45 -6.20 24.37
CA ASP A 85 7.06 -5.17 25.24
C ASP A 85 6.66 -3.75 24.88
N GLY A 86 5.79 -3.54 23.86
CA GLY A 86 5.11 -2.26 23.58
C GLY A 86 5.69 -1.43 22.46
N TYR A 87 6.43 -2.00 21.51
CA TYR A 87 6.72 -1.31 20.26
C TYR A 87 5.48 -1.24 19.38
N ILE A 88 5.28 -0.07 18.78
CA ILE A 88 4.13 0.24 17.93
C ILE A 88 4.63 0.95 16.68
N VAL A 89 4.22 0.47 15.51
CA VAL A 89 4.45 1.15 14.23
C VAL A 89 3.26 2.00 13.86
N THR A 90 3.53 3.18 13.28
CA THR A 90 2.53 4.10 12.73
C THR A 90 3.13 4.87 11.55
N ASN A 91 2.36 5.76 10.94
CA ASN A 91 2.91 6.68 9.95
C ASN A 91 3.65 7.85 10.59
N ASP A 92 4.68 8.33 9.88
CA ASP A 92 5.43 9.51 10.30
C ASP A 92 4.56 10.76 10.37
N HIS A 93 3.66 10.95 9.39
CA HIS A 93 2.77 12.10 9.36
C HIS A 93 1.76 12.11 10.53
N VAL A 94 1.41 10.95 11.12
CA VAL A 94 0.53 10.85 12.29
C VAL A 94 1.19 11.47 13.53
N ILE A 95 2.50 11.30 13.68
CA ILE A 95 3.23 11.82 14.86
C ILE A 95 4.11 13.03 14.55
N LYS A 96 4.08 13.51 13.30
CA LYS A 96 4.80 14.71 12.89
C LYS A 96 4.39 15.89 13.76
N ASP A 97 5.38 16.63 14.28
CA ASP A 97 5.19 17.80 15.12
C ASP A 97 4.47 17.53 16.47
N ALA A 98 4.33 16.25 16.86
CA ALA A 98 3.74 15.90 18.15
C ALA A 98 4.59 16.42 19.31
N ARG A 99 3.97 17.16 20.21
CA ARG A 99 4.56 17.52 21.50
C ARG A 99 4.38 16.40 22.53
N GLU A 100 3.21 15.78 22.47
CA GLU A 100 2.85 14.64 23.31
C GLU A 100 2.12 13.61 22.43
N ILE A 101 2.36 12.34 22.71
CA ILE A 101 1.74 11.21 22.03
C ILE A 101 1.02 10.39 23.08
N SER A 102 -0.28 10.23 22.93
CA SER A 102 -1.10 9.34 23.77
C SER A 102 -1.52 8.14 22.92
N VAL A 103 -1.24 6.96 23.42
CA VAL A 103 -1.63 5.68 22.79
C VAL A 103 -2.78 5.09 23.59
N ILE A 104 -3.89 4.80 22.92
CA ILE A 104 -5.08 4.20 23.53
C ILE A 104 -5.21 2.78 23.00
N LEU A 105 -5.16 1.81 23.90
CA LEU A 105 -5.32 0.39 23.56
C LEU A 105 -6.81 0.03 23.36
N ASN A 106 -7.04 -1.18 22.87
CA ASN A 106 -8.41 -1.66 22.62
C ASN A 106 -9.28 -1.81 23.89
N ASP A 107 -8.65 -1.90 25.06
CA ASP A 107 -9.32 -1.92 26.37
C ASP A 107 -9.50 -0.52 26.99
N GLU A 108 -9.31 0.54 26.19
CA GLU A 108 -9.40 1.95 26.57
C GLU A 108 -8.29 2.44 27.53
N SER A 109 -7.32 1.61 27.88
CA SER A 109 -6.16 2.04 28.66
C SER A 109 -5.30 3.03 27.85
N VAL A 110 -4.78 4.07 28.52
CA VAL A 110 -4.05 5.17 27.89
C VAL A 110 -2.61 5.17 28.38
N TYR A 111 -1.68 5.19 27.43
CA TYR A 111 -0.25 5.22 27.70
C TYR A 111 0.43 6.39 26.99
N GLN A 112 1.54 6.87 27.56
CA GLN A 112 2.40 7.83 26.88
C GLN A 112 3.30 7.14 25.89
N GLY A 113 3.22 7.55 24.61
CA GLY A 113 4.10 7.09 23.55
C GLY A 113 5.43 7.86 23.54
N LYS A 114 6.54 7.15 23.36
CA LYS A 114 7.87 7.70 23.14
C LYS A 114 8.33 7.39 21.73
N ILE A 115 8.81 8.38 21.00
CA ILE A 115 9.37 8.17 19.65
C ILE A 115 10.68 7.43 19.79
N ILE A 116 10.82 6.28 19.13
CA ILE A 116 12.05 5.50 19.00
C ILE A 116 12.80 5.90 17.75
N GLY A 117 12.07 6.08 16.64
CA GLY A 117 12.66 6.53 15.39
C GLY A 117 11.60 6.92 14.37
N ARG A 118 12.04 7.68 13.38
CA ARG A 118 11.17 8.19 12.30
C ARG A 118 11.86 8.01 10.95
N VAL A 119 11.06 7.72 9.94
CA VAL A 119 11.48 7.56 8.54
C VAL A 119 10.58 8.44 7.66
N PRO A 120 10.76 9.77 7.69
CA PRO A 120 9.84 10.71 7.04
C PRO A 120 9.67 10.49 5.54
N TYR A 121 10.73 10.09 4.84
CA TYR A 121 10.73 9.86 3.39
C TYR A 121 9.95 8.59 2.97
N SER A 122 9.67 7.68 3.91
CA SER A 122 8.85 6.47 3.68
C SER A 122 7.58 6.47 4.52
N ASP A 123 7.29 7.56 5.21
CA ASP A 123 6.10 7.77 6.04
C ASP A 123 5.91 6.69 7.13
N ILE A 124 7.00 6.28 7.79
CA ILE A 124 7.00 5.27 8.86
C ILE A 124 7.56 5.88 10.14
N ALA A 125 6.98 5.52 11.26
CA ALA A 125 7.50 5.84 12.58
C ALA A 125 7.35 4.66 13.54
N LEU A 126 8.29 4.56 14.48
CA LEU A 126 8.30 3.58 15.55
C LEU A 126 8.19 4.32 16.89
N ILE A 127 7.20 3.96 17.68
CA ILE A 127 6.99 4.46 19.02
C ILE A 127 7.01 3.32 20.03
N LYS A 128 7.17 3.66 21.31
CA LYS A 128 7.19 2.70 22.41
C LYS A 128 6.29 3.19 23.53
N ILE A 129 5.52 2.28 24.11
CA ILE A 129 4.82 2.50 25.38
C ILE A 129 5.46 1.65 26.48
N ASP A 130 5.45 2.13 27.70
CA ASP A 130 5.85 1.36 28.87
C ASP A 130 4.58 0.85 29.57
N THR A 131 4.39 -0.46 29.61
CA THR A 131 3.22 -1.11 30.21
C THR A 131 3.62 -2.43 30.85
N GLU A 132 2.92 -2.81 31.92
CA GLU A 132 3.01 -4.13 32.53
C GLU A 132 1.92 -5.08 31.98
N GLN A 133 1.02 -4.56 31.15
CA GLN A 133 -0.02 -5.36 30.48
C GLN A 133 0.60 -6.21 29.37
N GLU A 134 0.15 -7.44 29.26
CA GLU A 134 0.48 -8.32 28.14
C GLU A 134 -0.18 -7.80 26.86
N LEU A 135 0.64 -7.43 25.88
CA LEU A 135 0.19 -6.92 24.60
C LEU A 135 0.13 -8.03 23.55
N VAL A 136 -0.78 -7.89 22.60
CA VAL A 136 -0.92 -8.82 21.48
C VAL A 136 -0.28 -8.23 20.23
N PRO A 137 0.93 -8.64 19.84
CA PRO A 137 1.57 -8.15 18.63
C PRO A 137 0.93 -8.76 17.38
N ILE A 138 0.89 -7.98 16.30
CA ILE A 138 0.44 -8.47 15.00
C ILE A 138 1.52 -9.36 14.36
N GLU A 139 1.08 -10.42 13.68
CA GLU A 139 1.99 -11.19 12.83
C GLU A 139 2.18 -10.54 11.47
N PHE A 140 3.41 -10.53 10.95
CA PHE A 140 3.73 -10.06 9.62
C PHE A 140 3.59 -11.17 8.57
N SER A 141 3.15 -10.80 7.37
CA SER A 141 3.24 -11.62 6.17
C SER A 141 3.95 -10.83 5.07
N SER A 142 4.71 -11.51 4.21
CA SER A 142 5.41 -10.83 3.13
C SER A 142 4.42 -10.25 2.11
N SER A 143 4.52 -8.96 1.86
CA SER A 143 3.75 -8.26 0.82
C SER A 143 4.11 -8.71 -0.60
N LYS A 144 5.28 -9.35 -0.78
CA LYS A 144 5.70 -9.91 -2.07
C LYS A 144 4.82 -11.08 -2.50
N GLU A 145 4.27 -11.84 -1.55
CA GLU A 145 3.39 -12.98 -1.81
C GLU A 145 1.97 -12.57 -2.24
N LEU A 146 1.56 -11.32 -1.94
CA LEU A 146 0.26 -10.80 -2.37
C LEU A 146 0.11 -10.80 -3.88
N LYS A 147 -1.12 -11.07 -4.32
CA LYS A 147 -1.53 -11.00 -5.72
C LYS A 147 -2.64 -9.96 -5.87
N VAL A 148 -2.69 -9.32 -7.04
CA VAL A 148 -3.83 -8.47 -7.40
C VAL A 148 -5.09 -9.31 -7.37
N GLY A 149 -6.12 -8.82 -6.66
CA GLY A 149 -7.36 -9.53 -6.41
C GLY A 149 -7.45 -10.24 -5.06
N ASP A 150 -6.35 -10.35 -4.29
CA ASP A 150 -6.38 -10.89 -2.94
C ASP A 150 -7.18 -9.97 -2.02
N TRP A 151 -8.02 -10.55 -1.16
CA TRP A 151 -8.76 -9.81 -0.16
C TRP A 151 -7.84 -9.23 0.91
N VAL A 152 -8.11 -7.97 1.28
CA VAL A 152 -7.44 -7.27 2.36
C VAL A 152 -8.46 -6.51 3.23
N ILE A 153 -8.10 -6.35 4.50
CA ILE A 153 -8.91 -5.64 5.50
C ILE A 153 -8.04 -4.53 6.06
N ALA A 154 -8.53 -3.29 5.97
CA ALA A 154 -7.90 -2.14 6.60
C ALA A 154 -8.60 -1.87 7.93
N LEU A 155 -7.83 -1.79 9.01
CA LEU A 155 -8.32 -1.45 10.34
C LEU A 155 -7.70 -0.12 10.79
N GLY A 156 -8.45 0.61 11.64
CA GLY A 156 -7.96 1.82 12.28
C GLY A 156 -8.85 2.21 13.45
N ASN A 157 -8.26 2.80 14.46
CA ASN A 157 -8.98 3.26 15.64
C ASN A 157 -9.00 4.81 15.70
N ALA A 158 -9.58 5.40 14.64
CA ALA A 158 -9.74 6.84 14.55
C ALA A 158 -10.57 7.39 15.70
N PHE A 159 -10.20 8.58 16.13
CA PHE A 159 -10.95 9.36 17.14
C PHE A 159 -11.01 8.74 18.53
N GLY A 160 -10.22 7.68 18.81
CA GLY A 160 -10.26 7.02 20.12
C GLY A 160 -11.69 6.62 20.52
N LEU A 161 -12.53 6.27 19.55
CA LEU A 161 -13.88 5.79 19.84
C LEU A 161 -13.77 4.50 20.63
N ALA A 162 -14.45 4.46 21.76
CA ALA A 162 -14.50 3.27 22.60
C ALA A 162 -15.01 2.07 21.80
N GLY A 163 -14.31 0.95 21.90
CA GLY A 163 -14.71 -0.32 21.29
C GLY A 163 -13.82 -0.77 20.13
N THR A 164 -14.41 -1.56 19.23
CA THR A 164 -13.70 -2.16 18.08
C THR A 164 -13.20 -1.11 17.09
N PRO A 165 -12.04 -1.33 16.46
CA PRO A 165 -11.54 -0.49 15.38
C PRO A 165 -12.54 -0.33 14.24
N THR A 166 -12.50 0.80 13.55
CA THR A 166 -13.17 0.97 12.25
C THR A 166 -12.54 0.02 11.24
N VAL A 167 -13.36 -0.69 10.50
CA VAL A 167 -12.94 -1.72 9.56
C VAL A 167 -13.50 -1.44 8.18
N THR A 168 -12.65 -1.55 7.18
CA THR A 168 -13.04 -1.57 5.77
C THR A 168 -12.39 -2.76 5.09
N ALA A 169 -13.06 -3.34 4.09
CA ALA A 169 -12.53 -4.48 3.33
C ALA A 169 -12.55 -4.16 1.84
N GLY A 170 -11.60 -4.73 1.14
CA GLY A 170 -11.42 -4.60 -0.30
C GLY A 170 -10.43 -5.61 -0.82
N ILE A 171 -9.85 -5.33 -1.96
CA ILE A 171 -8.84 -6.17 -2.59
C ILE A 171 -7.53 -5.42 -2.83
N VAL A 172 -6.47 -6.14 -3.06
CA VAL A 172 -5.25 -5.59 -3.64
C VAL A 172 -5.54 -5.21 -5.09
N SER A 173 -5.62 -3.91 -5.39
CA SER A 173 -5.88 -3.39 -6.74
C SER A 173 -4.62 -3.32 -7.59
N ALA A 174 -3.46 -3.04 -6.97
CA ALA A 174 -2.14 -3.06 -7.58
C ALA A 174 -1.05 -3.16 -6.52
N LYS A 175 0.18 -3.44 -6.96
CA LYS A 175 1.38 -3.52 -6.12
C LYS A 175 2.48 -2.63 -6.67
N GLU A 176 3.48 -2.35 -5.82
CA GLU A 176 4.69 -1.62 -6.22
C GLU A 176 4.38 -0.26 -6.86
N ARG A 177 3.31 0.39 -6.37
CA ARG A 177 2.96 1.73 -6.85
C ARG A 177 3.95 2.76 -6.34
N VAL A 178 4.16 3.76 -7.17
CA VAL A 178 4.87 4.99 -6.83
C VAL A 178 3.85 6.11 -6.72
N ILE A 179 3.90 6.87 -5.62
CA ILE A 179 2.95 7.93 -5.32
C ILE A 179 3.72 9.19 -4.96
N GLU A 180 3.36 10.30 -5.58
CA GLU A 180 3.77 11.63 -5.14
C GLU A 180 2.75 12.15 -4.13
N THR A 181 3.22 12.53 -2.95
CA THR A 181 2.41 13.10 -1.88
C THR A 181 2.27 14.62 -2.04
N GLU A 182 1.33 15.23 -1.33
CA GLU A 182 1.12 16.70 -1.39
C GLU A 182 2.28 17.53 -0.86
N ASP A 183 3.13 16.95 -0.02
CA ASP A 183 4.35 17.56 0.51
C ASP A 183 5.60 17.17 -0.29
N ASP A 184 5.40 16.88 -1.59
CA ASP A 184 6.44 16.59 -2.59
C ASP A 184 7.35 15.40 -2.26
N ARG A 185 6.89 14.46 -1.41
CA ARG A 185 7.57 13.18 -1.19
C ARG A 185 7.17 12.16 -2.22
N THR A 186 8.10 11.33 -2.62
CA THR A 186 7.82 10.16 -3.46
C THR A 186 7.83 8.90 -2.58
N LEU A 187 6.67 8.25 -2.45
CA LEU A 187 6.55 6.96 -1.77
C LEU A 187 6.57 5.83 -2.80
N THR A 188 7.40 4.83 -2.57
CA THR A 188 7.54 3.66 -3.44
C THR A 188 7.11 2.39 -2.70
N ASP A 189 6.96 1.30 -3.46
CA ASP A 189 6.53 -0.01 -2.94
C ASP A 189 5.17 0.03 -2.23
N MET A 190 4.27 0.88 -2.74
CA MET A 190 2.93 1.03 -2.17
C MET A 190 1.98 -0.05 -2.72
N ILE A 191 1.16 -0.60 -1.84
CA ILE A 191 0.03 -1.46 -2.16
C ILE A 191 -1.17 -0.56 -2.40
N GLN A 192 -1.79 -0.67 -3.58
CA GLN A 192 -3.07 -0.02 -3.88
C GLN A 192 -4.22 -0.94 -3.52
N THR A 193 -5.26 -0.40 -2.87
CA THR A 193 -6.47 -1.13 -2.48
C THR A 193 -7.71 -0.27 -2.70
N ASP A 194 -8.86 -0.90 -2.90
CA ASP A 194 -10.19 -0.27 -2.89
C ASP A 194 -10.87 -0.36 -1.52
N ALA A 195 -10.23 -1.02 -0.53
CA ALA A 195 -10.61 -0.84 0.87
C ALA A 195 -10.54 0.65 1.22
N ALA A 196 -11.60 1.19 1.82
CA ALA A 196 -11.65 2.63 2.11
C ALA A 196 -10.57 3.02 3.12
N ILE A 197 -9.57 3.79 2.68
CA ILE A 197 -8.59 4.46 3.51
C ILE A 197 -9.06 5.88 3.73
N ASN A 198 -9.14 6.31 4.99
CA ASN A 198 -9.63 7.62 5.40
C ASN A 198 -8.78 8.17 6.55
N GLU A 199 -8.98 9.46 6.86
CA GLU A 199 -8.42 10.05 8.08
C GLU A 199 -8.84 9.20 9.28
N GLY A 200 -7.83 8.71 10.02
CA GLY A 200 -8.01 7.89 11.21
C GLY A 200 -7.66 6.42 11.07
N ASN A 201 -7.66 5.80 9.89
CA ASN A 201 -7.04 4.47 9.73
C ASN A 201 -5.59 4.54 9.24
N SER A 202 -5.08 5.75 8.94
CA SER A 202 -3.64 5.97 8.67
C SER A 202 -2.79 5.52 9.86
N GLY A 203 -1.75 4.74 9.59
CA GLY A 203 -0.91 4.09 10.60
C GLY A 203 -1.47 2.79 11.17
N GLY A 204 -2.71 2.44 10.85
CA GLY A 204 -3.31 1.15 11.17
C GLY A 204 -2.92 0.07 10.17
N PRO A 205 -3.23 -1.20 10.47
CA PRO A 205 -2.83 -2.32 9.63
C PRO A 205 -3.73 -2.50 8.41
N LEU A 206 -3.11 -2.87 7.28
CA LEU A 206 -3.74 -3.61 6.20
C LEU A 206 -3.38 -5.08 6.38
N VAL A 207 -4.38 -5.94 6.59
CA VAL A 207 -4.17 -7.37 6.85
C VAL A 207 -4.77 -8.24 5.76
N ASN A 208 -4.23 -9.44 5.59
CA ASN A 208 -4.85 -10.48 4.78
C ASN A 208 -5.97 -11.20 5.56
N LEU A 209 -6.65 -12.13 4.92
CA LEU A 209 -7.73 -12.91 5.56
C LEU A 209 -7.29 -13.80 6.73
N SER A 210 -5.97 -14.04 6.89
CA SER A 210 -5.42 -14.75 8.05
C SER A 210 -5.06 -13.80 9.21
N GLY A 211 -5.37 -12.51 9.11
CA GLY A 211 -5.07 -11.51 10.14
C GLY A 211 -3.61 -11.07 10.21
N LYS A 212 -2.80 -11.40 9.19
CA LYS A 212 -1.38 -11.01 9.17
C LYS A 212 -1.21 -9.68 8.45
N LEU A 213 -0.32 -8.84 8.98
CA LEU A 213 0.03 -7.54 8.41
C LEU A 213 0.69 -7.71 7.05
N VAL A 214 0.09 -7.14 6.01
CA VAL A 214 0.62 -7.08 4.64
C VAL A 214 0.97 -5.66 4.22
N GLY A 215 0.50 -4.67 4.96
CA GLY A 215 0.85 -3.26 4.75
C GLY A 215 0.44 -2.37 5.91
N LEU A 216 0.94 -1.13 5.91
CA LEU A 216 0.57 -0.07 6.84
C LEU A 216 -0.26 0.97 6.09
N ASN A 217 -1.52 1.15 6.46
CA ASN A 217 -2.40 2.13 5.82
C ASN A 217 -1.76 3.52 5.88
N SER A 218 -1.72 4.25 4.79
CA SER A 218 -1.05 5.55 4.76
C SER A 218 -1.94 6.64 4.19
N THR A 219 -2.19 6.66 2.89
CA THR A 219 -2.80 7.82 2.24
C THR A 219 -3.83 7.43 1.18
N ILE A 220 -4.59 8.41 0.75
CA ILE A 220 -5.52 8.30 -0.39
C ILE A 220 -5.05 9.20 -1.52
N MET A 221 -5.48 8.89 -2.74
CA MET A 221 -5.37 9.82 -3.86
C MET A 221 -6.55 10.79 -3.78
N ARG A 222 -6.29 12.05 -3.46
CA ARG A 222 -7.35 13.07 -3.38
C ARG A 222 -8.08 13.20 -4.72
N GLY A 223 -9.40 13.27 -4.63
CA GLY A 223 -10.27 13.41 -5.82
C GLY A 223 -10.53 12.09 -6.56
N ALA A 224 -10.05 10.96 -6.05
CA ALA A 224 -10.35 9.64 -6.57
C ALA A 224 -10.99 8.78 -5.46
N GLU A 225 -12.23 8.36 -5.65
CA GLU A 225 -12.90 7.43 -4.74
C GLU A 225 -12.43 5.99 -4.99
N GLY A 226 -12.30 5.20 -3.91
CA GLY A 226 -11.91 3.80 -4.01
C GLY A 226 -10.44 3.57 -4.38
N ILE A 227 -9.57 4.56 -4.14
CA ILE A 227 -8.11 4.43 -4.33
C ILE A 227 -7.42 4.77 -3.02
N GLY A 228 -7.08 3.75 -2.25
CA GLY A 228 -6.28 3.82 -1.04
C GLY A 228 -4.90 3.20 -1.25
N PHE A 229 -3.97 3.58 -0.39
CA PHE A 229 -2.60 3.08 -0.43
C PHE A 229 -2.10 2.70 0.95
N ALA A 230 -1.33 1.61 0.98
CA ALA A 230 -0.62 1.15 2.17
C ALA A 230 0.86 0.91 1.83
N ILE A 231 1.73 1.18 2.78
CA ILE A 231 3.17 0.90 2.68
C ILE A 231 3.34 -0.61 2.84
N SER A 232 4.12 -1.25 1.98
CA SER A 232 4.32 -2.70 2.01
C SER A 232 4.90 -3.18 3.36
N SER A 233 4.45 -4.33 3.84
CA SER A 233 4.92 -4.90 5.11
C SER A 233 6.41 -5.24 5.10
N ASP A 234 6.95 -5.66 3.95
CA ASP A 234 8.38 -5.94 3.81
C ASP A 234 9.22 -4.67 4.04
N LEU A 235 8.77 -3.52 3.52
CA LEU A 235 9.44 -2.24 3.71
C LEU A 235 9.30 -1.75 5.17
N VAL A 236 8.09 -1.88 5.75
CA VAL A 236 7.84 -1.56 7.16
C VAL A 236 8.77 -2.37 8.06
N LEU A 237 8.84 -3.69 7.86
CA LEU A 237 9.67 -4.58 8.66
C LEU A 237 11.17 -4.25 8.53
N ARG A 238 11.61 -3.93 7.31
CA ARG A 238 13.00 -3.51 7.08
C ARG A 238 13.36 -2.29 7.92
N TYR A 239 12.55 -1.22 7.88
CA TYR A 239 12.85 0.00 8.62
C TYR A 239 12.74 -0.17 10.14
N ILE A 240 11.75 -0.95 10.61
CA ILE A 240 11.64 -1.29 12.05
C ILE A 240 12.91 -2.00 12.52
N ASN A 241 13.40 -3.00 11.79
CA ASN A 241 14.61 -3.73 12.15
C ASN A 241 15.82 -2.82 12.21
N ASP A 242 15.99 -1.89 11.25
CA ASP A 242 17.09 -0.92 11.27
C ASP A 242 17.00 0.00 12.50
N LEU A 243 15.81 0.51 12.82
CA LEU A 243 15.60 1.38 13.99
C LEU A 243 15.88 0.66 15.32
N LEU A 244 15.51 -0.61 15.42
CA LEU A 244 15.73 -1.41 16.63
C LEU A 244 17.19 -1.85 16.78
N GLU A 245 17.86 -2.20 15.68
CA GLU A 245 19.25 -2.71 15.71
C GLU A 245 20.27 -1.58 15.77
N PHE A 246 20.08 -0.50 15.00
CA PHE A 246 21.07 0.57 14.82
C PHE A 246 20.64 1.90 15.45
N GLY A 247 19.39 2.05 15.88
CA GLY A 247 18.82 3.32 16.34
C GLY A 247 18.51 4.31 15.21
N GLU A 248 18.90 3.99 13.98
CA GLU A 248 18.67 4.78 12.78
C GLU A 248 18.53 3.87 11.55
N VAL A 249 17.85 4.37 10.52
CA VAL A 249 17.76 3.64 9.27
C VAL A 249 19.09 3.67 8.52
N GLN A 250 19.54 2.51 8.05
CA GLN A 250 20.74 2.37 7.25
C GLN A 250 20.44 2.80 5.81
N ILE A 251 20.68 4.09 5.52
CA ILE A 251 20.49 4.64 4.16
C ILE A 251 21.69 4.30 3.30
N PRO A 252 21.50 3.66 2.14
CA PRO A 252 22.60 3.35 1.26
C PRO A 252 23.06 4.60 0.49
N ARG A 253 24.31 4.58 0.05
CA ARG A 253 24.93 5.59 -0.79
C ARG A 253 25.37 4.97 -2.11
N ASP A 254 25.04 5.62 -3.22
CA ASP A 254 25.51 5.27 -4.55
C ASP A 254 26.50 6.29 -5.13
N GLY A 255 26.40 7.55 -4.70
CA GLY A 255 27.21 8.66 -5.15
C GLY A 255 26.73 9.31 -6.42
N ILE A 256 25.47 9.12 -6.80
CA ILE A 256 24.85 9.69 -7.99
C ILE A 256 24.11 10.99 -7.62
N GLU A 257 24.44 12.08 -8.31
CA GLU A 257 23.62 13.27 -8.37
C GLU A 257 22.94 13.32 -9.74
N GLY A 258 21.63 13.32 -9.73
CA GLY A 258 20.81 13.22 -10.94
C GLY A 258 19.73 14.27 -11.04
N ARG A 259 19.14 14.37 -12.23
CA ARG A 259 18.00 15.23 -12.50
C ARG A 259 16.99 14.51 -13.37
N THR A 260 15.71 14.69 -13.02
CA THR A 260 14.58 14.23 -13.83
C THR A 260 14.67 14.80 -15.23
N LEU A 261 14.50 13.97 -16.25
CA LEU A 261 14.37 14.42 -17.62
C LEU A 261 13.00 15.08 -17.84
N ASP A 262 13.04 16.27 -18.37
CA ASP A 262 11.90 17.00 -18.90
C ASP A 262 12.25 17.50 -20.33
N PRO A 263 11.24 17.90 -21.16
CA PRO A 263 11.50 18.31 -22.54
C PRO A 263 12.52 19.44 -22.68
N ASN A 264 12.49 20.41 -21.77
CA ASN A 264 13.42 21.55 -21.81
C ASN A 264 14.84 21.11 -21.48
N PHE A 265 14.98 20.19 -20.50
CA PHE A 265 16.28 19.69 -20.11
C PHE A 265 16.88 18.75 -21.16
N ILE A 266 16.07 17.91 -21.83
CA ILE A 266 16.50 17.11 -22.98
C ILE A 266 17.06 18.01 -24.06
N ASN A 267 16.37 19.09 -24.44
CA ASN A 267 16.84 20.06 -25.41
C ASN A 267 18.16 20.73 -24.99
N THR A 268 18.27 21.11 -23.71
CA THR A 268 19.52 21.69 -23.18
C THR A 268 20.70 20.70 -23.30
N LEU A 269 20.46 19.43 -22.94
CA LEU A 269 21.50 18.40 -23.06
C LEU A 269 21.91 18.16 -24.51
N CYS A 270 20.96 18.22 -25.45
CA CYS A 270 21.23 18.19 -26.88
C CYS A 270 22.15 19.34 -27.33
N GLU A 271 21.84 20.57 -26.93
CA GLU A 271 22.59 21.76 -27.30
C GLU A 271 24.05 21.72 -26.81
N VAL A 272 24.30 21.10 -25.65
CA VAL A 272 25.65 20.93 -25.10
C VAL A 272 26.37 19.66 -25.57
N GLY A 273 25.78 18.92 -26.51
CA GLY A 273 26.44 17.82 -27.23
C GLY A 273 26.19 16.40 -26.68
N TYR A 274 25.23 16.24 -25.78
CA TYR A 274 24.76 14.91 -25.43
C TYR A 274 23.90 14.34 -26.55
N ASN A 275 24.09 13.06 -26.90
CA ASN A 275 23.37 12.43 -28.02
C ASN A 275 21.97 11.95 -27.61
N LEU A 276 21.15 12.89 -27.14
CA LEU A 276 19.79 12.64 -26.62
C LEU A 276 18.70 13.26 -27.50
N CYS A 277 19.07 13.89 -28.60
CA CYS A 277 18.16 14.62 -29.47
C CYS A 277 17.15 13.72 -30.22
N GLU A 278 17.40 12.42 -30.24
CA GLU A 278 16.50 11.42 -30.84
C GLU A 278 15.50 10.83 -29.84
N LEU A 279 15.61 11.19 -28.53
CA LEU A 279 14.64 10.78 -27.52
C LEU A 279 13.31 11.50 -27.75
N ASP A 280 12.22 10.75 -27.53
CA ASP A 280 10.88 11.32 -27.50
C ASP A 280 10.80 12.42 -26.42
N GLU A 281 10.11 13.52 -26.72
CA GLU A 281 9.93 14.65 -25.78
C GLU A 281 9.25 14.24 -24.46
N ASN A 282 8.51 13.13 -24.47
CA ASN A 282 7.86 12.55 -23.30
C ASN A 282 8.70 11.45 -22.63
N PHE A 283 9.93 11.24 -23.10
CA PHE A 283 10.82 10.25 -22.52
C PHE A 283 11.05 10.53 -21.04
N LYS A 284 10.97 9.48 -20.19
CA LYS A 284 11.11 9.56 -18.75
C LYS A 284 12.37 8.83 -18.30
N GLY A 285 13.09 9.44 -17.37
CA GLY A 285 14.30 8.89 -16.79
C GLY A 285 15.02 9.93 -15.94
N VAL A 286 16.21 9.54 -15.49
CA VAL A 286 17.08 10.39 -14.67
C VAL A 286 18.43 10.53 -15.34
N ALA A 287 18.80 11.75 -15.72
CA ALA A 287 20.15 12.03 -16.20
C ALA A 287 21.11 12.13 -15.02
N ILE A 288 22.21 11.42 -15.07
CA ILE A 288 23.33 11.53 -14.13
C ILE A 288 24.10 12.80 -14.46
N LEU A 289 24.12 13.76 -13.52
CA LEU A 289 24.84 15.02 -13.66
C LEU A 289 26.25 14.93 -13.15
N GLU A 290 26.38 14.43 -11.92
CA GLU A 290 27.66 14.30 -11.21
C GLU A 290 27.74 12.94 -10.52
N ILE A 291 28.95 12.46 -10.39
CA ILE A 291 29.24 11.23 -9.64
C ILE A 291 30.34 11.56 -8.63
N ALA A 292 30.06 11.30 -7.37
CA ALA A 292 31.03 11.50 -6.29
C ALA A 292 32.24 10.61 -6.48
N THR A 293 33.43 11.17 -6.27
CA THR A 293 34.71 10.40 -6.28
C THR A 293 34.67 9.27 -5.25
N ASP A 294 35.32 8.15 -5.57
CA ASP A 294 35.38 6.95 -4.71
C ASP A 294 34.00 6.31 -4.37
N SER A 295 32.95 6.69 -5.11
CA SER A 295 31.59 6.15 -4.91
C SER A 295 31.38 4.79 -5.58
N PRO A 296 30.34 4.06 -5.19
CA PRO A 296 29.87 2.88 -5.90
C PRO A 296 29.61 3.12 -7.40
N ALA A 297 29.04 4.27 -7.75
CA ALA A 297 28.76 4.61 -9.14
C ALA A 297 30.02 4.68 -10.00
N VAL A 298 31.12 5.28 -9.49
CA VAL A 298 32.41 5.28 -10.19
C VAL A 298 32.93 3.86 -10.37
N LYS A 299 32.87 3.05 -9.31
CA LYS A 299 33.38 1.66 -9.33
C LYS A 299 32.61 0.77 -10.30
N SER A 300 31.32 1.07 -10.52
CA SER A 300 30.48 0.33 -11.47
C SER A 300 30.61 0.81 -12.92
N GLY A 301 31.36 1.87 -13.17
CA GLY A 301 31.59 2.41 -14.52
C GLY A 301 30.45 3.29 -15.04
N LEU A 302 29.62 3.82 -14.15
CA LEU A 302 28.66 4.87 -14.51
C LEU A 302 29.38 6.16 -14.84
N LEU A 303 28.79 6.96 -15.73
CA LEU A 303 29.37 8.22 -16.21
C LEU A 303 28.35 9.34 -16.13
N PRO A 304 28.77 10.61 -15.91
CA PRO A 304 27.91 11.76 -16.18
C PRO A 304 27.38 11.71 -17.63
N GLY A 305 26.09 11.95 -17.79
CA GLY A 305 25.40 11.84 -19.06
C GLY A 305 24.68 10.49 -19.33
N ASP A 306 24.92 9.48 -18.51
CA ASP A 306 24.08 8.29 -18.50
C ASP A 306 22.66 8.63 -18.06
N ILE A 307 21.66 7.96 -18.63
CA ILE A 307 20.25 8.13 -18.25
C ILE A 307 19.77 6.85 -17.58
N ILE A 308 19.42 6.91 -16.32
CA ILE A 308 18.81 5.80 -15.59
C ILE A 308 17.34 5.70 -16.01
N ILE A 309 16.94 4.50 -16.50
CA ILE A 309 15.57 4.21 -16.93
C ILE A 309 14.89 3.18 -16.04
N SER A 310 15.63 2.34 -15.32
CA SER A 310 15.06 1.43 -14.35
C SER A 310 16.06 1.05 -13.24
N ILE A 311 15.52 0.62 -12.10
CA ILE A 311 16.21 0.00 -10.98
C ILE A 311 15.52 -1.32 -10.67
N GLU A 312 16.26 -2.45 -10.63
CA GLU A 312 15.71 -3.80 -10.44
C GLU A 312 14.49 -4.08 -11.34
N ASN A 313 14.59 -3.70 -12.62
CA ASN A 313 13.52 -3.77 -13.62
C ASN A 313 12.27 -2.92 -13.32
N LYS A 314 12.31 -2.07 -12.30
CA LYS A 314 11.24 -1.11 -12.00
C LYS A 314 11.51 0.18 -12.74
N PRO A 315 10.59 0.69 -13.59
CA PRO A 315 10.79 1.93 -14.31
C PRO A 315 11.09 3.09 -13.36
N VAL A 316 12.03 3.93 -13.74
CA VAL A 316 12.38 5.18 -13.05
C VAL A 316 12.01 6.34 -13.95
N ARG A 317 11.08 7.18 -13.49
CA ARG A 317 10.53 8.31 -14.27
C ARG A 317 10.98 9.66 -13.76
N SER A 318 11.45 9.70 -12.50
CA SER A 318 11.93 10.91 -11.83
C SER A 318 13.08 10.61 -10.87
N TYR A 319 13.85 11.66 -10.53
CA TYR A 319 14.92 11.52 -9.54
C TYR A 319 14.38 11.18 -8.15
N GLY A 320 13.17 11.68 -7.82
CA GLY A 320 12.47 11.29 -6.59
C GLY A 320 12.16 9.79 -6.55
N GLU A 321 11.66 9.21 -7.66
CA GLU A 321 11.45 7.75 -7.77
C GLU A 321 12.76 6.99 -7.61
N TYR A 322 13.83 7.42 -8.27
CA TYR A 322 15.14 6.77 -8.18
C TYR A 322 15.65 6.72 -6.74
N ILE A 323 15.66 7.85 -6.06
CA ILE A 323 16.10 7.96 -4.66
C ILE A 323 15.22 7.10 -3.75
N SER A 324 13.91 7.17 -3.92
CA SER A 324 12.98 6.43 -3.09
C SER A 324 13.12 4.92 -3.28
N TRP A 325 13.32 4.43 -4.52
CA TRP A 325 13.64 3.03 -4.76
C TRP A 325 15.00 2.62 -4.17
N THR A 326 16.02 3.47 -4.30
CA THR A 326 17.35 3.21 -3.75
C THR A 326 17.29 3.07 -2.22
N TYR A 327 16.48 3.88 -1.55
CA TYR A 327 16.29 3.80 -0.10
C TYR A 327 15.62 2.52 0.40
N ASN A 328 15.03 1.71 -0.50
CA ASN A 328 14.50 0.39 -0.14
C ASN A 328 15.58 -0.68 0.01
N PHE A 329 16.83 -0.37 -0.31
CA PHE A 329 17.97 -1.26 -0.16
C PHE A 329 18.84 -0.88 1.06
N ARG A 330 19.80 -1.73 1.38
CA ARG A 330 20.77 -1.51 2.47
C ARG A 330 22.17 -1.31 1.92
N PRO A 331 23.07 -0.67 2.68
CA PRO A 331 24.49 -0.74 2.41
C PRO A 331 24.95 -2.19 2.27
N GLY A 332 25.73 -2.47 1.21
CA GLY A 332 26.18 -3.81 0.85
C GLY A 332 25.29 -4.54 -0.15
N ASP A 333 24.03 -4.10 -0.35
CA ASP A 333 23.18 -4.68 -1.39
C ASP A 333 23.71 -4.33 -2.78
N THR A 334 23.50 -5.25 -3.72
CA THR A 334 23.76 -5.01 -5.13
C THR A 334 22.45 -4.71 -5.85
N ILE A 335 22.41 -3.58 -6.54
CA ILE A 335 21.27 -3.19 -7.40
C ILE A 335 21.67 -3.22 -8.87
N ARG A 336 20.71 -3.49 -9.74
CA ARG A 336 20.85 -3.42 -11.19
C ARG A 336 20.16 -2.18 -11.71
N LEU A 337 20.88 -1.39 -12.47
CA LEU A 337 20.38 -0.22 -13.17
C LEU A 337 20.39 -0.51 -14.67
N ASN A 338 19.26 -0.27 -15.35
CA ASN A 338 19.30 -0.13 -16.80
C ASN A 338 19.47 1.35 -17.11
N ILE A 339 20.46 1.63 -17.92
CA ILE A 339 20.83 2.99 -18.32
C ILE A 339 20.85 3.10 -19.86
N ILE A 340 20.67 4.32 -20.35
CA ILE A 340 20.99 4.67 -21.73
C ILE A 340 22.30 5.47 -21.72
N ARG A 341 23.28 5.00 -22.49
CA ARG A 341 24.53 5.70 -22.76
C ARG A 341 24.67 5.93 -24.27
N GLY A 342 24.52 7.17 -24.69
CA GLY A 342 24.40 7.49 -26.12
C GLY A 342 23.10 6.92 -26.70
N GLN A 343 23.20 5.87 -27.52
CA GLN A 343 22.05 5.16 -28.11
C GLN A 343 21.93 3.69 -27.62
N GLU A 344 22.78 3.29 -26.71
CA GLU A 344 22.83 1.91 -26.22
C GLU A 344 22.18 1.80 -24.85
N GLU A 345 21.35 0.78 -24.66
CA GLU A 345 20.84 0.36 -23.37
C GLU A 345 21.83 -0.60 -22.72
N ILE A 346 22.25 -0.29 -21.50
CA ILE A 346 23.28 -1.03 -20.77
C ILE A 346 22.75 -1.37 -19.37
N GLU A 347 22.92 -2.63 -18.96
CA GLU A 347 22.70 -3.03 -17.57
C GLU A 347 24.00 -2.85 -16.77
N VAL A 348 23.91 -2.13 -15.64
CA VAL A 348 25.01 -1.89 -14.73
C VAL A 348 24.66 -2.40 -13.35
N SER A 349 25.54 -3.21 -12.76
CA SER A 349 25.44 -3.66 -11.37
C SER A 349 26.21 -2.73 -10.45
N LEU A 350 25.56 -2.28 -9.40
CA LEU A 350 26.07 -1.31 -8.43
C LEU A 350 25.97 -1.87 -7.01
N VAL A 351 27.08 -1.97 -6.30
CA VAL A 351 27.10 -2.35 -4.87
C VAL A 351 26.98 -1.09 -4.05
N LEU A 352 25.89 -0.95 -3.29
CA LEU A 352 25.63 0.21 -2.45
C LEU A 352 26.59 0.28 -1.26
N ASP A 353 27.05 1.47 -0.91
CA ASP A 353 27.96 1.70 0.21
C ASP A 353 27.19 2.31 1.41
N LYS A 354 27.83 2.35 2.56
CA LYS A 354 27.29 3.06 3.72
C LYS A 354 27.51 4.57 3.54
N ASN A 355 26.50 5.37 3.90
CA ASN A 355 26.58 6.83 3.87
C ASN A 355 27.53 7.38 4.95
#